data_f049928fcf1f7e542f9920795257000b
#
_entry.id   f049928fcf1f7e542f9920795257000b
#
_cell.length_a   1.000
_cell.length_b   1.000
_cell.length_c   1.000
_cell.angle_alpha   90.00
_cell.angle_beta   90.00
_cell.angle_gamma   90.00
#
_symmetry.space_group_name_H-M   'P 1'
#
loop_
_entity.id
_entity.type
_entity.pdbx_description
1 polymer ?
#
loop_
_entity_poly.entity_id
_entity_poly.type
_entity_poly.pdbx_seq_one_letter_code
_entity_poly.pdbx_strand_id
1 'polypeptide(L)'
;GLVGSEMCIRDRVIRGMVLSLKEQEFVVAAVATGASKMRIIVKHILPQTMSYVIVAMTLSIPSYILSESGLSFLGLGIQQPDASWGNMLKEAQEFVNITGRPWLLMPGVLIFVAVLAFNIIGDTIRDVVDPKSKVR
;
A
#
# COMPACT_ATOMS: atom_id res chain seq x y z
N GLY A 1 9.11 14.77 -4.23
CA GLY A 1 8.56 13.89 -5.23
C GLY A 1 7.22 13.28 -4.79
N LEU A 2 6.54 12.58 -5.67
CA LEU A 2 5.23 11.95 -5.43
C LEU A 2 5.18 11.08 -4.16
N VAL A 3 6.25 10.35 -3.86
CA VAL A 3 6.35 9.51 -2.65
C VAL A 3 6.33 10.36 -1.38
N GLY A 4 6.98 11.53 -1.38
CA GLY A 4 6.99 12.42 -0.23
C GLY A 4 5.62 13.06 0.05
N SER A 5 4.83 13.37 -0.98
CA SER A 5 3.49 13.91 -0.81
C SER A 5 2.51 12.87 -0.26
N GLU A 6 2.60 11.62 -0.71
CA GLU A 6 1.78 10.52 -0.19
C GLU A 6 2.13 10.19 1.27
N MET A 7 3.41 10.19 1.64
CA MET A 7 3.83 10.02 3.03
C MET A 7 3.25 11.13 3.92
N CYS A 8 3.29 12.38 3.47
CA CYS A 8 2.76 13.52 4.22
C CYS A 8 1.22 13.44 4.40
N ILE A 9 0.50 12.97 3.38
CA ILE A 9 -0.95 12.77 3.46
C ILE A 9 -1.28 11.66 4.45
N ARG A 10 -0.57 10.54 4.42
CA ARG A 10 -0.76 9.42 5.36
C ARG A 10 -0.44 9.81 6.79
N ASP A 11 0.64 10.55 7.02
CA ASP A 11 1.00 11.07 8.34
C ASP A 11 -0.14 11.93 8.91
N ARG A 12 -0.70 12.81 8.09
CA ARG A 12 -1.84 13.65 8.47
C ARG A 12 -3.10 12.84 8.79
N VAL A 13 -3.40 11.79 8.01
CA VAL A 13 -4.54 10.90 8.26
C VAL A 13 -4.36 10.12 9.55
N ILE A 14 -3.19 9.51 9.77
CA ILE A 14 -2.88 8.77 11.00
C ILE A 14 -2.97 9.69 12.22
N ARG A 15 -2.45 10.91 12.12
CA ARG A 15 -2.54 11.91 13.19
C ARG A 15 -3.99 12.27 13.51
N GLY A 16 -4.83 12.47 12.48
CA GLY A 16 -6.27 12.69 12.65
C GLY A 16 -6.96 11.51 13.33
N MET A 17 -6.65 10.28 12.93
CA MET A 17 -7.19 9.07 13.57
C MET A 17 -6.78 8.96 15.05
N VAL A 18 -5.52 9.19 15.37
CA VAL A 18 -5.03 9.15 16.76
C VAL A 18 -5.71 10.21 17.63
N LEU A 19 -5.94 11.41 17.08
CA LEU A 19 -6.66 12.47 17.79
C LEU A 19 -8.11 12.08 18.05
N SER A 20 -8.81 11.56 17.04
CA SER A 20 -10.18 11.06 17.19
C SER A 20 -10.30 9.90 18.17
N LEU A 21 -9.33 8.97 18.17
CA LEU A 21 -9.29 7.85 19.10
C LEU A 21 -9.06 8.29 20.57
N LYS A 22 -8.34 9.38 20.79
CA LYS A 22 -8.13 9.93 22.12
C LYS A 22 -9.42 10.46 22.77
N GLU A 23 -10.37 10.90 21.97
CA GLU A 23 -11.64 11.47 22.43
C GLU A 23 -12.71 10.39 22.64
N GLN A 24 -12.39 9.13 22.35
CA GLN A 24 -13.34 8.03 22.52
C GLN A 24 -13.54 7.67 24.00
N GLU A 25 -14.77 7.31 24.35
CA GLU A 25 -15.21 7.04 25.73
C GLU A 25 -14.34 6.00 26.46
N PHE A 26 -13.87 4.96 25.74
CA PHE A 26 -13.02 3.93 26.35
C PHE A 26 -11.62 4.46 26.73
N VAL A 27 -11.09 5.45 26.00
CA VAL A 27 -9.82 6.10 26.33
C VAL A 27 -10.01 7.02 27.54
N VAL A 28 -11.10 7.78 27.54
CA VAL A 28 -11.47 8.64 28.67
C VAL A 28 -11.68 7.81 29.95
N ALA A 29 -12.38 6.68 29.85
CA ALA A 29 -12.54 5.75 30.95
C ALA A 29 -11.21 5.16 31.45
N ALA A 30 -10.29 4.81 30.52
CA ALA A 30 -8.97 4.33 30.89
C ALA A 30 -8.11 5.40 31.59
N VAL A 31 -8.24 6.66 31.22
CA VAL A 31 -7.59 7.78 31.91
C VAL A 31 -8.18 7.96 33.32
N ALA A 32 -9.51 7.89 33.46
CA ALA A 32 -10.20 8.03 34.75
C ALA A 32 -9.81 6.91 35.73
N THR A 33 -9.49 5.73 35.26
CA THR A 33 -8.99 4.60 36.08
C THR A 33 -7.48 4.69 36.40
N GLY A 34 -6.80 5.78 36.01
CA GLY A 34 -5.39 6.02 36.34
C GLY A 34 -4.39 5.25 35.46
N ALA A 35 -4.81 4.76 34.29
CA ALA A 35 -3.90 4.09 33.36
C ALA A 35 -2.79 5.03 32.86
N SER A 36 -1.56 4.53 32.82
CA SER A 36 -0.43 5.30 32.28
C SER A 36 -0.60 5.59 30.79
N LYS A 37 -0.12 6.74 30.33
CA LYS A 37 -0.19 7.16 28.92
C LYS A 37 0.36 6.11 27.96
N MET A 38 1.46 5.43 28.33
CA MET A 38 2.05 4.35 27.51
C MET A 38 1.11 3.13 27.41
N ARG A 39 0.42 2.79 28.49
CA ARG A 39 -0.55 1.68 28.48
C ARG A 39 -1.75 1.97 27.57
N ILE A 40 -2.24 3.20 27.58
CA ILE A 40 -3.32 3.66 26.69
C ILE A 40 -2.89 3.57 25.23
N ILE A 41 -1.70 4.07 24.91
CA ILE A 41 -1.17 4.05 23.55
C ILE A 41 -1.02 2.62 23.06
N VAL A 42 -0.30 1.78 23.79
CA VAL A 42 0.06 0.42 23.34
C VAL A 42 -1.15 -0.52 23.33
N LYS A 43 -2.06 -0.41 24.30
CA LYS A 43 -3.17 -1.37 24.46
C LYS A 43 -4.45 -0.95 23.75
N HIS A 44 -4.67 0.35 23.52
CA HIS A 44 -5.93 0.86 22.98
C HIS A 44 -5.77 1.59 21.63
N ILE A 45 -4.77 2.47 21.49
CA ILE A 45 -4.60 3.28 20.28
C ILE A 45 -3.86 2.51 19.20
N LEU A 46 -2.72 1.91 19.55
CA LEU A 46 -1.84 1.24 18.59
C LEU A 46 -2.52 0.11 17.81
N PRO A 47 -3.30 -0.81 18.42
CA PRO A 47 -3.93 -1.89 17.65
C PRO A 47 -4.91 -1.38 16.60
N GLN A 48 -5.64 -0.31 16.89
CA GLN A 48 -6.61 0.25 15.94
C GLN A 48 -5.92 1.00 14.80
N THR A 49 -4.85 1.75 15.11
CA THR A 49 -4.06 2.42 14.07
C THR A 49 -3.26 1.44 13.22
N MET A 50 -2.72 0.37 13.79
CA MET A 50 -1.99 -0.67 13.04
C MET A 50 -2.85 -1.36 12.00
N SER A 51 -4.11 -1.63 12.31
CA SER A 51 -5.06 -2.19 11.36
C SER A 51 -5.19 -1.32 10.11
N TYR A 52 -5.38 -0.03 10.28
CA TYR A 52 -5.43 0.92 9.15
C TYR A 52 -4.11 0.97 8.37
N VAL A 53 -2.97 1.01 9.09
CA VAL A 53 -1.64 1.07 8.47
C VAL A 53 -1.38 -0.15 7.60
N ILE A 54 -1.71 -1.35 8.09
CA ILE A 54 -1.53 -2.61 7.34
C ILE A 54 -2.35 -2.58 6.04
N VAL A 55 -3.62 -2.22 6.12
CA VAL A 55 -4.49 -2.11 4.93
C VAL A 55 -3.96 -1.07 3.95
N ALA A 56 -3.61 0.12 4.44
CA ALA A 56 -3.08 1.19 3.61
C ALA A 56 -1.75 0.83 2.93
N MET A 57 -0.86 0.11 3.61
CA MET A 57 0.38 -0.39 3.04
C MET A 57 0.11 -1.42 1.95
N THR A 58 -0.74 -2.42 2.21
CA THR A 58 -1.02 -3.49 1.24
C THR A 58 -1.63 -2.94 -0.04
N LEU A 59 -2.59 -2.02 0.06
CA LEU A 59 -3.23 -1.39 -1.11
C LEU A 59 -2.30 -0.42 -1.86
N SER A 60 -1.19 0.00 -1.25
CA SER A 60 -0.23 0.88 -1.92
C SER A 60 0.77 0.13 -2.79
N ILE A 61 1.02 -1.17 -2.51
CA ILE A 61 1.99 -1.96 -3.27
C ILE A 61 1.66 -1.99 -4.77
N PRO A 62 0.41 -2.27 -5.21
CA PRO A 62 0.05 -2.22 -6.62
C PRO A 62 0.36 -0.88 -7.29
N SER A 63 0.06 0.23 -6.59
CA SER A 63 0.31 1.57 -7.12
C SER A 63 1.80 1.84 -7.33
N TYR A 64 2.66 1.37 -6.42
CA TYR A 64 4.10 1.52 -6.56
C TYR A 64 4.66 0.65 -7.69
N ILE A 65 4.19 -0.59 -7.84
CA ILE A 65 4.58 -1.47 -8.95
C ILE A 65 4.24 -0.81 -10.29
N LEU A 66 3.01 -0.29 -10.44
CA LEU A 66 2.57 0.37 -11.66
C LEU A 66 3.33 1.68 -11.93
N SER A 67 3.60 2.47 -10.89
CA SER A 67 4.36 3.72 -11.03
C SER A 67 5.81 3.47 -11.44
N GLU A 68 6.49 2.50 -10.81
CA GLU A 68 7.85 2.12 -11.17
C GLU A 68 7.90 1.59 -12.60
N SER A 69 7.04 0.61 -12.91
CA SER A 69 7.02 0.00 -14.25
C SER A 69 6.68 1.02 -15.33
N GLY A 70 5.76 1.96 -15.06
CA GLY A 70 5.41 3.04 -15.97
C GLY A 70 6.58 4.02 -16.21
N LEU A 71 7.26 4.44 -15.14
CA LEU A 71 8.43 5.32 -15.25
C LEU A 71 9.60 4.65 -15.98
N SER A 72 9.85 3.37 -15.68
CA SER A 72 10.91 2.60 -16.35
C SER A 72 10.58 2.35 -17.83
N PHE A 73 9.31 2.10 -18.16
CA PHE A 73 8.82 1.99 -19.53
C PHE A 73 9.05 3.28 -20.33
N LEU A 74 8.84 4.44 -19.72
CA LEU A 74 9.12 5.75 -20.33
C LEU A 74 10.62 6.10 -20.36
N GLY A 75 11.47 5.27 -19.73
CA GLY A 75 12.92 5.51 -19.65
C GLY A 75 13.33 6.52 -18.58
N LEU A 76 12.42 6.88 -17.67
CA LEU A 76 12.65 7.81 -16.56
C LEU A 76 12.89 7.11 -15.20
N GLY A 77 12.72 5.79 -15.16
CA GLY A 77 12.91 4.96 -13.96
C GLY A 77 14.30 4.31 -13.92
N ILE A 78 14.32 3.02 -13.58
CA ILE A 78 15.53 2.21 -13.50
C ILE A 78 16.13 2.07 -14.88
N GLN A 79 17.42 2.43 -15.01
CA GLN A 79 18.14 2.35 -16.28
C GLN A 79 19.02 1.11 -16.34
N GLN A 80 19.29 0.63 -17.55
CA GLN A 80 20.24 -0.46 -17.77
C GLN A 80 21.63 -0.10 -17.18
N PRO A 81 22.35 -1.07 -16.58
CA PRO A 81 22.16 -2.52 -16.68
C PRO A 81 21.15 -3.14 -15.70
N ASP A 82 20.49 -2.36 -14.85
CA ASP A 82 19.57 -2.92 -13.87
C ASP A 82 18.26 -3.38 -14.52
N ALA A 83 17.84 -4.61 -14.18
CA ALA A 83 16.64 -5.21 -14.75
C ALA A 83 15.39 -4.74 -14.00
N SER A 84 14.37 -4.26 -14.73
CA SER A 84 13.03 -4.04 -14.21
C SER A 84 11.98 -4.54 -15.20
N TRP A 85 10.80 -4.83 -14.72
CA TRP A 85 9.69 -5.28 -15.57
C TRP A 85 9.31 -4.20 -16.60
N GLY A 86 9.41 -2.91 -16.21
CA GLY A 86 9.17 -1.78 -17.09
C GLY A 86 10.20 -1.68 -18.21
N ASN A 87 11.49 -1.90 -17.92
CA ASN A 87 12.54 -1.91 -18.93
C ASN A 87 12.38 -3.05 -19.94
N MET A 88 11.99 -4.24 -19.47
CA MET A 88 11.71 -5.37 -20.37
C MET A 88 10.51 -5.09 -21.28
N LEU A 89 9.46 -4.44 -20.78
CA LEU A 89 8.33 -4.01 -21.59
C LEU A 89 8.70 -2.92 -22.60
N LYS A 90 9.64 -2.04 -22.27
CA LYS A 90 10.15 -1.04 -23.21
C LYS A 90 10.86 -1.69 -24.38
N GLU A 91 11.68 -2.72 -24.14
CA GLU A 91 12.31 -3.49 -25.21
C GLU A 91 11.28 -4.21 -26.12
N ALA A 92 10.14 -4.58 -25.55
CA ALA A 92 9.04 -5.20 -26.30
C ALA A 92 8.30 -4.22 -27.23
N GLN A 93 8.46 -2.90 -27.10
CA GLN A 93 7.79 -1.93 -27.97
C GLN A 93 8.22 -2.03 -29.44
N GLU A 94 9.42 -2.49 -29.71
CA GLU A 94 9.87 -2.66 -31.09
C GLU A 94 9.10 -3.82 -31.74
N PHE A 95 8.37 -3.54 -32.82
CA PHE A 95 7.54 -4.52 -33.53
C PHE A 95 8.32 -5.79 -33.94
N VAL A 96 9.60 -5.63 -34.28
CA VAL A 96 10.50 -6.73 -34.60
C VAL A 96 10.73 -7.67 -33.42
N ASN A 97 10.81 -7.09 -32.21
CA ASN A 97 11.01 -7.86 -30.98
C ASN A 97 9.76 -8.68 -30.59
N ILE A 98 8.57 -8.11 -30.75
CA ILE A 98 7.31 -8.82 -30.44
C ILE A 98 7.12 -10.00 -31.38
N THR A 99 7.37 -9.85 -32.67
CA THR A 99 7.16 -10.93 -33.66
C THR A 99 8.21 -12.03 -33.53
N GLY A 100 9.45 -11.67 -33.19
CA GLY A 100 10.55 -12.63 -33.03
C GLY A 100 10.70 -13.23 -31.62
N ARG A 101 10.19 -12.53 -30.60
CA ARG A 101 10.41 -12.87 -29.18
C ARG A 101 9.16 -12.61 -28.32
N PRO A 102 8.07 -13.39 -28.49
CA PRO A 102 6.80 -13.15 -27.78
C PRO A 102 6.92 -13.24 -26.25
N TRP A 103 7.96 -13.90 -25.71
CA TRP A 103 8.20 -13.96 -24.27
C TRP A 103 8.55 -12.60 -23.61
N LEU A 104 8.90 -11.56 -24.41
CA LEU A 104 9.11 -10.22 -23.91
C LEU A 104 7.84 -9.56 -23.34
N LEU A 105 6.66 -10.13 -23.60
CA LEU A 105 5.39 -9.71 -22.99
C LEU A 105 5.13 -10.32 -21.61
N MET A 106 5.91 -11.34 -21.21
CA MET A 106 5.75 -12.01 -19.90
C MET A 106 5.79 -11.06 -18.71
N PRO A 107 6.68 -10.04 -18.65
CA PRO A 107 6.68 -9.09 -17.55
C PRO A 107 5.35 -8.35 -17.40
N GLY A 108 4.65 -8.05 -18.51
CA GLY A 108 3.32 -7.43 -18.45
C GLY A 108 2.29 -8.33 -17.78
N VAL A 109 2.31 -9.63 -18.08
CA VAL A 109 1.44 -10.62 -17.42
C VAL A 109 1.79 -10.74 -15.94
N LEU A 110 3.08 -10.74 -15.59
CA LEU A 110 3.54 -10.80 -14.20
C LEU A 110 3.11 -9.57 -13.40
N ILE A 111 3.22 -8.37 -13.96
CA ILE A 111 2.72 -7.14 -13.33
C ILE A 111 1.21 -7.25 -13.09
N PHE A 112 0.44 -7.71 -14.09
CA PHE A 112 -1.00 -7.85 -13.97
C PHE A 112 -1.39 -8.83 -12.85
N VAL A 113 -0.75 -10.01 -12.82
CA VAL A 113 -0.99 -11.03 -11.78
C VAL A 113 -0.59 -10.50 -10.40
N ALA A 114 0.55 -9.84 -10.28
CA ALA A 114 1.01 -9.26 -9.02
C ALA A 114 0.03 -8.20 -8.50
N VAL A 115 -0.41 -7.27 -9.37
CA VAL A 115 -1.38 -6.23 -9.01
C VAL A 115 -2.71 -6.85 -8.56
N LEU A 116 -3.23 -7.84 -9.27
CA LEU A 116 -4.45 -8.55 -8.87
C LEU A 116 -4.29 -9.26 -7.52
N ALA A 117 -3.19 -9.99 -7.32
CA ALA A 117 -2.94 -10.70 -6.09
C ALA A 117 -2.89 -9.76 -4.88
N PHE A 118 -2.15 -8.65 -4.98
CA PHE A 118 -2.07 -7.66 -3.90
C PHE A 118 -3.38 -6.93 -3.65
N ASN A 119 -4.20 -6.67 -4.67
CA ASN A 119 -5.52 -6.09 -4.47
C ASN A 119 -6.44 -7.06 -3.70
N ILE A 120 -6.49 -8.33 -4.11
CA ILE A 120 -7.31 -9.36 -3.42
C ILE A 120 -6.85 -9.53 -1.96
N ILE A 121 -5.54 -9.60 -1.73
CA ILE A 121 -4.99 -9.68 -0.37
C ILE A 121 -5.36 -8.45 0.44
N GLY A 122 -5.21 -7.26 -0.13
CA GLY A 122 -5.54 -6.00 0.52
C GLY A 122 -7.02 -5.89 0.91
N ASP A 123 -7.92 -6.27 0.02
CA ASP A 123 -9.35 -6.29 0.27
C ASP A 123 -9.71 -7.32 1.36
N THR A 124 -9.12 -8.51 1.30
CA THR A 124 -9.33 -9.55 2.34
C THR A 124 -8.86 -9.09 3.71
N ILE A 125 -7.68 -8.46 3.78
CA ILE A 125 -7.17 -7.89 5.05
C ILE A 125 -8.10 -6.80 5.55
N ARG A 126 -8.60 -5.94 4.68
CA ARG A 126 -9.55 -4.88 5.03
C ARG A 126 -10.83 -5.46 5.64
N ASP A 127 -11.40 -6.49 5.03
CA ASP A 127 -12.62 -7.13 5.49
C ASP A 127 -12.46 -7.83 6.84
N VAL A 128 -11.29 -8.43 7.08
CA VAL A 128 -10.96 -9.08 8.36
C VAL A 128 -10.74 -8.06 9.48
N VAL A 129 -10.13 -6.93 9.14
CA VAL A 129 -9.73 -5.89 10.09
C VAL A 129 -10.88 -4.93 10.41
N ASP A 130 -11.87 -4.76 9.52
CA ASP A 130 -13.03 -3.90 9.76
C ASP A 130 -14.13 -4.67 10.55
N PRO A 131 -14.29 -4.40 11.87
CA PRO A 131 -15.27 -5.12 12.68
C PRO A 131 -16.72 -4.73 12.33
N LYS A 132 -16.95 -3.68 11.56
CA LYS A 132 -18.29 -3.21 11.17
C LYS A 132 -18.90 -4.00 10.02
N SER A 133 -18.13 -4.77 9.27
CA SER A 133 -18.66 -5.60 8.17
C SER A 133 -19.41 -6.84 8.61
N LYS A 134 -19.35 -7.22 9.91
CA LYS A 134 -20.00 -8.41 10.47
C LYS A 134 -21.45 -8.18 10.95
N VAL A 135 -22.02 -6.99 10.74
CA VAL A 135 -23.42 -6.69 11.10
C VAL A 135 -24.22 -6.50 9.81
N ARG A 136 -24.37 -7.58 9.05
CA ARG A 136 -25.41 -7.72 8.03
C ARG A 136 -25.84 -9.17 7.91
#